data_d808084ffa6afa59fdcf74cf3cf45eb0
#
_entry.id   d808084ffa6afa59fdcf74cf3cf45eb0
#
_cell.length_a   1.000
_cell.length_b   1.000
_cell.length_c   1.000
_cell.angle_alpha   90.00
_cell.angle_beta   90.00
_cell.angle_gamma   90.00
#
_symmetry.space_group_name_H-M   'P 1'
#
loop_
_entity.id
_entity.type
_entity.pdbx_description
1 polymer ?
#
loop_
_entity_poly.entity_id
_entity_poly.type
_entity_poly.pdbx_seq_one_letter_code
_entity_poly.pdbx_strand_id
1 'polypeptide(L)'
;VTAVGAEALCETIPQIAAGTLTAVPQQHENATLAPMLNKEMAEFHLTDTATHIHNWVRGMNPWPGAWFSTSGGKKLKVMSCRVATAHGEAPGTVLGTKPLTVACSEGAIQLLEVVPEGKKPMDGTAFAAGRRLKTGDSL
;
A
#
# COMPACT_ATOMS: atom_id res chain seq x y z
N VAL A 1 13.49 -5.83 -8.21
CA VAL A 1 13.77 -6.44 -9.53
C VAL A 1 15.28 -6.62 -9.72
N THR A 2 16.13 -5.57 -9.52
CA THR A 2 17.56 -5.61 -9.81
C THR A 2 18.32 -6.70 -9.04
N ALA A 3 18.12 -6.82 -7.72
CA ALA A 3 18.78 -7.85 -6.91
C ALA A 3 18.35 -9.26 -7.32
N VAL A 4 17.04 -9.52 -7.36
CA VAL A 4 16.48 -10.83 -7.76
C VAL A 4 16.90 -11.22 -9.17
N GLY A 5 16.95 -10.26 -10.11
CA GLY A 5 17.39 -10.53 -11.48
C GLY A 5 18.87 -10.90 -11.56
N ALA A 6 19.72 -10.27 -10.77
CA ALA A 6 21.15 -10.59 -10.70
C ALA A 6 21.38 -12.01 -10.12
N GLU A 7 20.68 -12.35 -9.04
CA GLU A 7 20.73 -13.69 -8.44
C GLU A 7 20.30 -14.77 -9.45
N ALA A 8 19.13 -14.60 -10.07
CA ALA A 8 18.62 -15.53 -11.07
C ALA A 8 19.58 -15.69 -12.25
N LEU A 9 20.23 -14.61 -12.70
CA LEU A 9 21.22 -14.68 -13.78
C LEU A 9 22.46 -15.47 -13.37
N CYS A 10 22.98 -15.23 -12.15
CA CYS A 10 24.14 -15.96 -11.62
C CYS A 10 23.87 -17.47 -11.48
N GLU A 11 22.63 -17.84 -11.14
CA GLU A 11 22.22 -19.25 -11.05
C GLU A 11 22.02 -19.90 -12.43
N THR A 12 21.49 -19.13 -13.40
CA THR A 12 21.09 -19.65 -14.71
C THR A 12 22.27 -19.83 -15.67
N ILE A 13 23.25 -18.90 -15.69
CA ILE A 13 24.40 -18.95 -16.60
C ILE A 13 25.20 -20.26 -16.48
N PRO A 14 25.56 -20.75 -15.28
CA PRO A 14 26.25 -22.03 -15.15
C PRO A 14 25.44 -23.22 -15.67
N GLN A 15 24.11 -23.21 -15.50
CA GLN A 15 23.23 -24.27 -15.97
C GLN A 15 23.12 -24.27 -17.50
N ILE A 16 23.12 -23.08 -18.14
CA ILE A 16 23.19 -22.98 -19.61
C ILE A 16 24.51 -23.54 -20.10
N ALA A 17 25.63 -23.17 -19.49
CA ALA A 17 26.96 -23.62 -19.88
C ALA A 17 27.13 -25.14 -19.70
N ALA A 18 26.50 -25.72 -18.69
CA ALA A 18 26.48 -27.17 -18.44
C ALA A 18 25.46 -27.94 -19.29
N GLY A 19 24.61 -27.28 -20.05
CA GLY A 19 23.51 -27.89 -20.82
C GLY A 19 22.43 -28.56 -19.97
N THR A 20 22.30 -28.16 -18.70
CA THR A 20 21.35 -28.76 -17.73
C THR A 20 20.07 -27.94 -17.58
N LEU A 21 20.03 -26.72 -18.14
CA LEU A 21 18.86 -25.86 -18.05
C LEU A 21 17.69 -26.39 -18.90
N THR A 22 16.55 -26.55 -18.28
CA THR A 22 15.30 -26.86 -18.99
C THR A 22 14.45 -25.58 -19.07
N ALA A 23 14.15 -25.13 -20.30
CA ALA A 23 13.26 -24.00 -20.51
C ALA A 23 11.81 -24.37 -20.18
N VAL A 24 11.15 -23.58 -19.35
CA VAL A 24 9.75 -23.74 -19.01
C VAL A 24 8.93 -22.66 -19.72
N PRO A 25 7.91 -23.02 -20.54
CA PRO A 25 7.02 -22.03 -21.16
C PRO A 25 6.31 -21.16 -20.12
N GLN A 26 6.17 -19.87 -20.42
CA GLN A 26 5.38 -18.98 -19.56
C GLN A 26 3.88 -19.29 -19.67
N GLN A 27 3.18 -19.19 -18.56
CA GLN A 27 1.73 -19.33 -18.51
C GLN A 27 1.09 -18.00 -18.90
N HIS A 28 0.74 -17.82 -20.16
CA HIS A 28 0.21 -16.57 -20.69
C HIS A 28 -1.12 -16.16 -20.04
N GLU A 29 -1.92 -17.12 -19.57
CA GLU A 29 -3.17 -16.88 -18.86
C GLU A 29 -2.97 -16.18 -17.52
N ASN A 30 -1.79 -16.29 -16.94
CA ASN A 30 -1.44 -15.62 -15.66
C ASN A 30 -0.75 -14.26 -15.88
N ALA A 31 -0.62 -13.82 -17.13
CA ALA A 31 0.05 -12.55 -17.43
C ALA A 31 -0.79 -11.36 -16.94
N THR A 32 -0.16 -10.45 -16.20
CA THR A 32 -0.75 -9.19 -15.76
C THR A 32 -0.06 -8.03 -16.47
N LEU A 33 -0.83 -7.00 -16.83
CA LEU A 33 -0.29 -5.79 -17.42
C LEU A 33 0.28 -4.87 -16.34
N ALA A 34 1.42 -4.26 -16.61
CA ALA A 34 2.03 -3.22 -15.77
C ALA A 34 2.05 -1.90 -16.56
N PRO A 35 0.93 -1.16 -16.61
CA PRO A 35 0.85 0.10 -17.34
C PRO A 35 1.75 1.17 -16.71
N MET A 36 2.05 2.21 -17.49
CA MET A 36 2.81 3.35 -16.97
C MET A 36 2.03 4.01 -15.84
N LEU A 37 2.69 4.24 -14.71
CA LEU A 37 2.08 4.88 -13.55
C LEU A 37 1.67 6.31 -13.88
N ASN A 38 0.53 6.74 -13.34
CA ASN A 38 0.03 8.10 -13.40
C ASN A 38 -0.56 8.51 -12.03
N LYS A 39 -0.91 9.79 -11.86
CA LYS A 39 -1.38 10.31 -10.57
C LYS A 39 -2.78 9.83 -10.20
N GLU A 40 -3.61 9.57 -11.19
CA GLU A 40 -4.98 9.08 -11.02
C GLU A 40 -4.99 7.66 -10.44
N MET A 41 -4.05 6.83 -10.88
CA MET A 41 -3.91 5.46 -10.37
C MET A 41 -3.50 5.38 -8.90
N ALA A 42 -3.03 6.47 -8.31
CA ALA A 42 -2.56 6.48 -6.93
C ALA A 42 -3.69 6.52 -5.89
N GLU A 43 -4.92 6.75 -6.30
CA GLU A 43 -6.08 6.71 -5.41
C GLU A 43 -6.39 5.27 -4.99
N PHE A 44 -6.68 5.09 -3.71
CA PHE A 44 -7.23 3.85 -3.16
C PHE A 44 -8.44 4.17 -2.28
N HIS A 45 -9.22 3.16 -1.98
CA HIS A 45 -10.42 3.31 -1.16
C HIS A 45 -10.30 2.46 0.11
N LEU A 46 -10.78 2.96 1.24
CA LEU A 46 -10.81 2.18 2.49
C LEU A 46 -11.77 0.98 2.42
N THR A 47 -12.57 0.91 1.37
CA THR A 47 -13.38 -0.26 1.00
C THR A 47 -12.57 -1.40 0.36
N ASP A 48 -11.30 -1.17 0.05
CA ASP A 48 -10.38 -2.23 -0.36
C ASP A 48 -9.89 -3.01 0.86
N THR A 49 -9.29 -4.18 0.65
CA THR A 49 -8.70 -4.95 1.76
C THR A 49 -7.42 -4.28 2.28
N ALA A 50 -7.12 -4.45 3.56
CA ALA A 50 -5.91 -3.90 4.18
C ALA A 50 -4.62 -4.36 3.47
N THR A 51 -4.57 -5.61 3.02
CA THR A 51 -3.45 -6.16 2.27
C THR A 51 -3.30 -5.49 0.91
N HIS A 52 -4.41 -5.25 0.19
CA HIS A 52 -4.38 -4.54 -1.09
C HIS A 52 -3.85 -3.12 -0.90
N ILE A 53 -4.40 -2.37 0.06
CA ILE A 53 -3.98 -0.99 0.36
C ILE A 53 -2.49 -0.95 0.75
N HIS A 54 -2.02 -1.86 1.60
CA HIS A 54 -0.61 -1.92 1.98
C HIS A 54 0.30 -2.14 0.77
N ASN A 55 -0.06 -3.06 -0.12
CA ASN A 55 0.71 -3.32 -1.34
C ASN A 55 0.64 -2.12 -2.30
N TRP A 56 -0.52 -1.46 -2.40
CA TRP A 56 -0.72 -0.27 -3.22
C TRP A 56 0.17 0.88 -2.74
N VAL A 57 0.18 1.16 -1.44
CA VAL A 57 1.07 2.17 -0.83
C VAL A 57 2.53 1.88 -1.14
N ARG A 58 2.98 0.64 -1.00
CA ARG A 58 4.36 0.26 -1.33
C ARG A 58 4.69 0.42 -2.80
N GLY A 59 3.77 0.04 -3.68
CA GLY A 59 3.96 0.11 -5.14
C GLY A 59 3.94 1.53 -5.69
N MET A 60 3.15 2.42 -5.08
CA MET A 60 2.99 3.81 -5.52
C MET A 60 4.00 4.79 -4.91
N ASN A 61 4.78 4.37 -3.92
CA ASN A 61 5.83 5.20 -3.33
C ASN A 61 7.18 4.99 -4.03
N PRO A 62 8.00 6.04 -4.21
CA PRO A 62 7.77 7.44 -3.82
C PRO A 62 6.86 8.23 -4.78
N TRP A 63 6.64 7.74 -5.98
CA TRP A 63 5.82 8.39 -6.99
C TRP A 63 4.89 7.39 -7.68
N PRO A 64 3.64 7.76 -7.93
CA PRO A 64 2.95 9.04 -7.71
C PRO A 64 2.56 9.31 -6.24
N GLY A 65 2.65 8.30 -5.37
CA GLY A 65 2.32 8.36 -3.96
C GLY A 65 0.84 8.10 -3.69
N ALA A 66 0.55 6.96 -3.04
CA ALA A 66 -0.82 6.51 -2.75
C ALA A 66 -1.59 7.51 -1.85
N TRP A 67 -2.86 7.73 -2.15
CA TRP A 67 -3.71 8.65 -1.40
C TRP A 67 -5.17 8.18 -1.40
N PHE A 68 -5.94 8.64 -0.43
CA PHE A 68 -7.40 8.48 -0.39
C PHE A 68 -8.08 9.78 0.02
N SER A 69 -9.38 9.88 -0.26
CA SER A 69 -10.22 11.00 0.17
C SER A 69 -10.78 10.72 1.57
N THR A 70 -10.49 11.62 2.53
CA THR A 70 -11.08 11.55 3.88
C THR A 70 -12.58 11.90 3.84
N SER A 71 -13.33 11.58 4.89
CA SER A 71 -14.76 11.94 5.05
C SER A 71 -15.03 13.44 4.87
N GLY A 72 -14.03 14.30 5.12
CA GLY A 72 -14.08 15.73 4.85
C GLY A 72 -13.72 16.16 3.43
N GLY A 73 -13.60 15.23 2.48
CA GLY A 73 -13.29 15.48 1.07
C GLY A 73 -11.85 15.93 0.80
N LYS A 74 -10.97 15.91 1.79
CA LYS A 74 -9.54 16.28 1.63
C LYS A 74 -8.70 15.06 1.36
N LYS A 75 -7.72 15.22 0.47
CA LYS A 75 -6.77 14.15 0.15
C LYS A 75 -5.80 13.92 1.32
N LEU A 76 -5.61 12.66 1.65
CA LEU A 76 -4.58 12.21 2.57
C LEU A 76 -3.66 11.23 1.85
N LYS A 77 -2.42 11.66 1.59
CA LYS A 77 -1.41 10.77 1.02
C LYS A 77 -0.82 9.92 2.13
N VAL A 78 -0.59 8.64 1.83
CA VAL A 78 0.00 7.67 2.76
C VAL A 78 1.39 7.30 2.26
N MET A 79 2.41 7.61 3.06
CA MET A 79 3.80 7.31 2.74
C MET A 79 4.20 5.94 3.26
N SER A 80 3.70 5.56 4.43
CA SER A 80 3.89 4.21 4.96
C SER A 80 2.70 3.77 5.81
N CYS A 81 2.39 2.48 5.73
CA CYS A 81 1.36 1.86 6.54
C CYS A 81 1.73 0.41 6.87
N ARG A 82 1.00 -0.19 7.81
CA ARG A 82 1.13 -1.60 8.19
C ARG A 82 -0.26 -2.22 8.26
N VAL A 83 -0.35 -3.48 7.87
CA VAL A 83 -1.58 -4.26 8.03
C VAL A 83 -1.83 -4.55 9.51
N ALA A 84 -3.07 -4.43 9.92
CA ALA A 84 -3.57 -4.76 11.25
C ALA A 84 -4.91 -5.51 11.13
N THR A 85 -5.39 -6.02 12.24
CA THR A 85 -6.69 -6.70 12.31
C THR A 85 -7.82 -5.72 12.58
N ALA A 86 -9.01 -6.02 12.03
CA ALA A 86 -10.29 -5.43 12.38
C ALA A 86 -11.31 -6.56 12.62
N HIS A 87 -12.38 -6.28 13.33
CA HIS A 87 -13.36 -7.28 13.74
C HIS A 87 -14.78 -6.96 13.25
N GLY A 88 -14.90 -6.46 12.03
CA GLY A 88 -16.19 -6.19 11.37
C GLY A 88 -16.67 -4.74 11.46
N GLU A 89 -15.78 -3.83 11.83
CA GLU A 89 -16.08 -2.40 11.76
C GLU A 89 -16.20 -1.91 10.32
N ALA A 90 -17.05 -0.93 10.09
CA ALA A 90 -17.24 -0.36 8.76
C ALA A 90 -15.94 0.26 8.22
N PRO A 91 -15.64 0.10 6.92
CA PRO A 91 -14.48 0.73 6.30
C PRO A 91 -14.43 2.24 6.56
N GLY A 92 -13.25 2.76 6.91
CA GLY A 92 -13.06 4.17 7.27
C GLY A 92 -13.23 4.46 8.76
N THR A 93 -13.69 3.51 9.57
CA THR A 93 -13.81 3.70 11.02
C THR A 93 -12.43 3.73 11.68
N VAL A 94 -12.18 4.73 12.50
CA VAL A 94 -10.98 4.85 13.32
C VAL A 94 -11.06 3.86 14.47
N LEU A 95 -10.17 2.86 14.49
CA LEU A 95 -10.08 1.82 15.53
C LEU A 95 -9.16 2.22 16.68
N GLY A 96 -8.22 3.11 16.42
CA GLY A 96 -7.26 3.59 17.39
C GLY A 96 -6.50 4.81 16.86
N THR A 97 -5.99 5.62 17.78
CA THR A 97 -5.26 6.85 17.43
C THR A 97 -3.76 6.79 17.73
N LYS A 98 -3.30 5.73 18.40
CA LYS A 98 -1.89 5.53 18.80
C LYS A 98 -1.49 4.04 18.65
N PRO A 99 -1.06 3.59 17.46
CA PRO A 99 -0.99 4.27 16.17
C PRO A 99 -2.36 4.54 15.57
N LEU A 100 -2.46 5.49 14.65
CA LEU A 100 -3.70 5.72 13.90
C LEU A 100 -4.04 4.48 13.07
N THR A 101 -5.09 3.80 13.46
CA THR A 101 -5.55 2.55 12.85
C THR A 101 -6.95 2.76 12.30
N VAL A 102 -7.16 2.36 11.04
CA VAL A 102 -8.43 2.57 10.32
C VAL A 102 -8.89 1.25 9.73
N ALA A 103 -10.17 0.95 9.89
CA ALA A 103 -10.81 -0.24 9.33
C ALA A 103 -10.85 -0.18 7.80
N CYS A 104 -10.68 -1.35 7.17
CA CYS A 104 -10.83 -1.58 5.75
C CYS A 104 -11.99 -2.56 5.52
N SER A 105 -12.26 -2.95 4.24
CA SER A 105 -13.29 -3.97 3.97
C SER A 105 -12.94 -5.30 4.65
N GLU A 106 -11.66 -5.63 4.68
CA GLU A 106 -11.11 -6.78 5.40
C GLU A 106 -9.81 -6.33 6.08
N GLY A 107 -9.75 -6.51 7.42
CA GLY A 107 -8.65 -6.06 8.23
C GLY A 107 -8.62 -4.55 8.44
N ALA A 108 -7.48 -4.03 8.86
CA ALA A 108 -7.24 -2.61 9.11
C ALA A 108 -5.84 -2.20 8.65
N ILE A 109 -5.63 -0.91 8.48
CA ILE A 109 -4.30 -0.33 8.23
C ILE A 109 -3.92 0.61 9.37
N GLN A 110 -2.68 0.49 9.82
CA GLN A 110 -2.02 1.48 10.66
C GLN A 110 -1.33 2.50 9.76
N LEU A 111 -1.75 3.75 9.83
CA LEU A 111 -1.15 4.85 9.09
C LEU A 111 0.05 5.37 9.88
N LEU A 112 1.27 5.04 9.42
CA LEU A 112 2.51 5.37 10.12
C LEU A 112 2.99 6.76 9.74
N GLU A 113 3.04 7.05 8.44
CA GLU A 113 3.45 8.36 7.92
C GLU A 113 2.46 8.82 6.85
N VAL A 114 1.96 10.04 7.01
CA VAL A 114 0.94 10.63 6.14
C VAL A 114 1.31 12.05 5.74
N VAL A 115 0.77 12.48 4.59
CA VAL A 115 0.90 13.86 4.11
C VAL A 115 -0.50 14.42 3.85
N PRO A 116 -1.03 15.23 4.77
CA PRO A 116 -2.28 15.94 4.52
C PRO A 116 -2.12 16.96 3.39
N GLU A 117 -3.18 17.20 2.67
CA GLU A 117 -3.19 18.15 1.57
C GLU A 117 -2.63 19.52 1.99
N GLY A 118 -1.64 20.02 1.25
CA GLY A 118 -0.97 21.30 1.51
C GLY A 118 -0.05 21.30 2.74
N LYS A 119 0.26 20.15 3.33
CA LYS A 119 1.14 20.05 4.52
C LYS A 119 2.38 19.20 4.24
N LYS A 120 3.31 19.21 5.21
CA LYS A 120 4.50 18.36 5.21
C LYS A 120 4.16 16.95 5.73
N PRO A 121 4.99 15.94 5.42
CA PRO A 121 4.88 14.62 6.02
C PRO A 121 4.84 14.70 7.55
N MET A 122 4.02 13.86 8.16
CA MET A 122 3.90 13.76 9.61
C MET A 122 3.52 12.33 10.03
N ASP A 123 3.79 12.01 11.28
CA ASP A 123 3.36 10.76 11.91
C ASP A 123 1.83 10.67 11.95
N GLY A 124 1.28 9.46 11.73
CA GLY A 124 -0.17 9.24 11.75
C GLY A 124 -0.81 9.55 13.11
N THR A 125 -0.09 9.31 14.21
CA THR A 125 -0.57 9.69 15.58
C THR A 125 -0.66 11.20 15.74
N ALA A 126 0.33 11.95 15.22
CA ALA A 126 0.31 13.41 15.23
C ALA A 126 -0.84 13.96 14.36
N PHE A 127 -1.10 13.33 13.20
CA PHE A 127 -2.24 13.67 12.36
C PHE A 127 -3.57 13.46 13.12
N ALA A 128 -3.74 12.29 13.77
CA ALA A 128 -4.94 11.98 14.56
C ALA A 128 -5.16 12.99 15.68
N ALA A 129 -4.09 13.34 16.43
CA ALA A 129 -4.15 14.34 17.49
C ALA A 129 -4.52 15.73 16.95
N GLY A 130 -3.91 16.15 15.84
CA GLY A 130 -4.19 17.45 15.20
C GLY A 130 -5.62 17.57 14.67
N ARG A 131 -6.23 16.46 14.30
CA ARG A 131 -7.64 16.36 13.85
C ARG A 131 -8.59 16.06 15.03
N ARG A 132 -8.07 15.79 16.22
CA ARG A 132 -8.83 15.37 17.42
C ARG A 132 -9.67 14.12 17.18
N LEU A 133 -9.17 13.21 16.36
CA LEU A 133 -9.85 11.95 16.03
C LEU A 133 -9.98 11.09 17.30
N LYS A 134 -11.10 10.38 17.36
CA LYS A 134 -11.41 9.39 18.41
C LYS A 134 -11.73 8.05 17.77
N THR A 135 -11.62 6.99 18.54
CA THR A 135 -12.13 5.68 18.15
C THR A 135 -13.63 5.78 17.84
N GLY A 136 -14.05 5.23 16.72
CA GLY A 136 -15.41 5.31 16.20
C GLY A 136 -15.66 6.46 15.21
N ASP A 137 -14.76 7.44 15.09
CA ASP A 137 -14.88 8.48 14.08
C ASP A 137 -14.69 7.89 12.67
N SER A 138 -15.23 8.56 11.66
CA SER A 138 -14.99 8.24 10.25
C SER A 138 -13.88 9.12 9.69
N LEU A 139 -12.91 8.50 9.03
CA LEU A 139 -11.76 9.19 8.42
C LEU A 139 -11.99 9.47 6.93
#